data_1b02ea52640a3ef0dfc34968bdc00657
#
_entry.id   1b02ea52640a3ef0dfc34968bdc00657
#
_cell.length_a   1.000
_cell.length_b   1.000
_cell.length_c   1.000
_cell.angle_alpha   90.00
_cell.angle_beta   90.00
_cell.angle_gamma   90.00
#
_symmetry.space_group_name_H-M   'P 1'
#
loop_
_entity.id
_entity.type
_entity.pdbx_description
1 polymer ?
#
loop_
_entity_poly.entity_id
_entity_poly.type
_entity_poly.pdbx_seq_one_letter_code
_entity_poly.pdbx_strand_id
1 'polypeptide(L)'
;MFRLVLSNIAKSKLLLLLLCRLYLSGFNVLFSYLTQLGLGTIENGAQGTLFQVAAYMIGGALLYIFFYYVYSLNLAKVFQETSQFIVQKLVQSFINKRDSQEQTTEGEAVNLIHTDATNISLFLSSGLLPLLDTSLSLLVGVAYVMSMNQVIGSVFILGGLLIGLGNYLLTSKMEMAYEDYMVAADQNYNFYEQLFRIMPIVKIFKISDWLYRKQVKFFSSREKHFNQYNGYYANSLSLTEGGVITFEIISLAVGLYLVIAGQLEMAVLLGIWNAGLGSIIYPLSDLPSLWNYFVQYRSSAKRVTTKWLDDQASGQAQTREELPEKAGKGITLENVSFSYQDKPVFNQVNFTFEPSGIHFLVGPSGSGKSTLLNLILGVYVPHEGQIVFDQASDKLGQEAIGYVPQKVTFFNTSLRSNLLMGRTVSDQQIEAVCTALNIWEVIQQLPKGLDTVYGEDIKLSNGQIRRLGVARALLSGAYWILLDEPFSDLDRENQGYLMTCLRELRDHSFIIVTHTSDMIQANDRVIEVQSL
;
A
#
# COMPACT_ATOMS: atom_id res chain seq x y z
N MET A 1 -3.10 7.52 -12.01
CA MET A 1 -3.30 6.23 -11.34
C MET A 1 -4.02 5.20 -12.23
N PHE A 2 -5.24 5.46 -12.68
CA PHE A 2 -6.05 4.51 -13.46
C PHE A 2 -5.35 3.93 -14.71
N ARG A 3 -4.78 4.78 -15.57
CA ARG A 3 -4.04 4.34 -16.78
C ARG A 3 -2.87 3.41 -16.44
N LEU A 4 -2.18 3.68 -15.36
CA LEU A 4 -1.02 2.92 -14.91
C LEU A 4 -1.42 1.53 -14.38
N VAL A 5 -2.55 1.43 -13.67
CA VAL A 5 -3.12 0.15 -13.23
C VAL A 5 -3.57 -0.69 -14.43
N LEU A 6 -4.29 -0.08 -15.37
CA LEU A 6 -4.75 -0.80 -16.59
C LEU A 6 -3.59 -1.27 -17.49
N SER A 7 -2.51 -0.50 -17.59
CA SER A 7 -1.34 -0.88 -18.41
C SER A 7 -0.60 -2.11 -17.86
N ASN A 8 -0.76 -2.40 -16.57
CA ASN A 8 -0.13 -3.57 -15.93
C ASN A 8 -0.90 -4.88 -16.16
N ILE A 9 -2.18 -4.80 -16.57
CA ILE A 9 -3.00 -5.98 -16.78
C ILE A 9 -2.85 -6.45 -18.22
N ALA A 10 -2.63 -7.75 -18.41
CA ALA A 10 -2.54 -8.33 -19.74
C ALA A 10 -3.83 -8.08 -20.55
N LYS A 11 -3.71 -7.50 -21.74
CA LYS A 11 -4.84 -7.19 -22.63
C LYS A 11 -5.71 -8.40 -22.93
N SER A 12 -5.11 -9.60 -23.01
CA SER A 12 -5.83 -10.86 -23.23
C SER A 12 -6.77 -11.20 -22.07
N LYS A 13 -6.39 -10.92 -20.81
CA LYS A 13 -7.25 -11.12 -19.63
C LYS A 13 -8.43 -10.16 -19.63
N LEU A 14 -8.20 -8.89 -19.95
CA LEU A 14 -9.28 -7.91 -20.08
C LEU A 14 -10.26 -8.28 -21.18
N LEU A 15 -9.75 -8.71 -22.34
CA LEU A 15 -10.59 -9.18 -23.44
C LEU A 15 -11.42 -10.40 -23.02
N LEU A 16 -10.81 -11.38 -22.34
CA LEU A 16 -11.52 -12.56 -21.83
C LEU A 16 -12.64 -12.17 -20.87
N LEU A 17 -12.36 -11.26 -19.93
CA LEU A 17 -13.36 -10.76 -18.97
C LEU A 17 -14.53 -10.06 -19.69
N LEU A 18 -14.24 -9.23 -20.70
CA LEU A 18 -15.25 -8.56 -21.50
C LEU A 18 -16.12 -9.56 -22.31
N LEU A 19 -15.50 -10.58 -22.91
CA LEU A 19 -16.23 -11.61 -23.64
C LEU A 19 -17.14 -12.45 -22.73
N CYS A 20 -16.63 -12.83 -21.54
CA CYS A 20 -17.46 -13.52 -20.55
C CYS A 20 -18.65 -12.65 -20.12
N ARG A 21 -18.42 -11.36 -19.89
CA ARG A 21 -19.48 -10.42 -19.49
C ARG A 21 -20.52 -10.19 -20.59
N LEU A 22 -20.10 -10.09 -21.83
CA LEU A 22 -21.01 -9.94 -22.95
C LEU A 22 -22.03 -11.10 -23.00
N TYR A 23 -21.57 -12.34 -22.79
CA TYR A 23 -22.46 -13.48 -22.70
C TYR A 23 -23.36 -13.43 -21.48
N LEU A 24 -22.80 -13.15 -20.28
CA LEU A 24 -23.53 -13.11 -19.01
C LEU A 24 -24.65 -12.03 -19.05
N SER A 25 -24.35 -10.84 -19.56
CA SER A 25 -25.33 -9.74 -19.70
C SER A 25 -26.43 -10.07 -20.72
N GLY A 26 -26.07 -10.71 -21.83
CA GLY A 26 -27.04 -11.11 -22.87
C GLY A 26 -27.93 -12.28 -22.48
N PHE A 27 -27.47 -13.10 -21.53
CA PHE A 27 -28.17 -14.31 -21.12
C PHE A 27 -29.55 -14.03 -20.52
N ASN A 28 -29.72 -12.97 -19.73
CA ASN A 28 -31.01 -12.62 -19.14
C ASN A 28 -32.05 -12.30 -20.19
N VAL A 29 -31.67 -11.59 -21.25
CA VAL A 29 -32.58 -11.29 -22.39
C VAL A 29 -32.86 -12.54 -23.20
N LEU A 30 -31.86 -13.37 -23.49
CA LEU A 30 -32.04 -14.67 -24.14
C LEU A 30 -33.01 -15.56 -23.37
N PHE A 31 -32.81 -15.67 -22.04
CA PHE A 31 -33.67 -16.45 -21.16
C PHE A 31 -35.11 -15.92 -21.18
N SER A 32 -35.30 -14.60 -21.16
CA SER A 32 -36.60 -13.95 -21.23
C SER A 32 -37.32 -14.24 -22.57
N TYR A 33 -36.60 -14.18 -23.68
CA TYR A 33 -37.11 -14.54 -25.00
C TYR A 33 -37.52 -16.02 -25.07
N LEU A 34 -36.68 -16.93 -24.54
CA LEU A 34 -37.01 -18.36 -24.47
C LEU A 34 -38.22 -18.63 -23.58
N THR A 35 -38.35 -17.90 -22.47
CA THR A 35 -39.53 -17.98 -21.58
C THR A 35 -40.81 -17.56 -22.31
N GLN A 36 -40.78 -16.44 -23.04
CA GLN A 36 -41.90 -15.97 -23.87
C GLN A 36 -42.29 -17.04 -24.91
N LEU A 37 -41.31 -17.58 -25.63
CA LEU A 37 -41.51 -18.60 -26.66
C LEU A 37 -42.07 -19.89 -26.06
N GLY A 38 -41.58 -20.31 -24.87
CA GLY A 38 -42.08 -21.47 -24.14
C GLY A 38 -43.55 -21.32 -23.72
N LEU A 39 -43.92 -20.16 -23.19
CA LEU A 39 -45.33 -19.88 -22.84
C LEU A 39 -46.25 -19.86 -24.03
N GLY A 40 -45.86 -19.22 -25.14
CA GLY A 40 -46.63 -19.23 -26.39
C GLY A 40 -46.78 -20.64 -26.98
N THR A 41 -45.80 -21.54 -26.80
CA THR A 41 -45.95 -22.96 -27.25
C THR A 41 -46.91 -23.75 -26.37
N ILE A 42 -47.04 -23.43 -25.09
CA ILE A 42 -48.02 -24.04 -24.18
C ILE A 42 -49.42 -23.59 -24.58
N GLU A 43 -49.66 -22.32 -24.84
CA GLU A 43 -50.93 -21.77 -25.27
C GLU A 43 -51.39 -22.40 -26.61
N ASN A 44 -50.46 -22.70 -27.50
CA ASN A 44 -50.75 -23.32 -28.81
C ASN A 44 -50.75 -24.86 -28.79
N GLY A 45 -50.50 -25.51 -27.65
CA GLY A 45 -50.52 -26.97 -27.53
C GLY A 45 -49.42 -27.72 -28.23
N ALA A 46 -48.29 -27.07 -28.61
CA ALA A 46 -47.18 -27.61 -29.37
C ALA A 46 -46.10 -28.30 -28.48
N GLN A 47 -46.37 -29.51 -27.99
CA GLN A 47 -45.51 -30.23 -27.05
C GLN A 47 -44.06 -30.45 -27.55
N GLY A 48 -43.85 -30.72 -28.84
CA GLY A 48 -42.51 -30.98 -29.40
C GLY A 48 -41.58 -29.77 -29.35
N THR A 49 -42.10 -28.57 -29.55
CA THR A 49 -41.33 -27.32 -29.46
C THR A 49 -41.02 -26.92 -28.03
N LEU A 50 -41.87 -27.30 -27.06
CA LEU A 50 -41.62 -27.06 -25.65
C LEU A 50 -40.35 -27.78 -25.16
N PHE A 51 -40.11 -29.06 -25.56
CA PHE A 51 -38.89 -29.79 -25.19
C PHE A 51 -37.65 -29.16 -25.82
N GLN A 52 -37.73 -28.60 -27.03
CA GLN A 52 -36.60 -27.88 -27.64
C GLN A 52 -36.30 -26.60 -26.90
N VAL A 53 -37.29 -25.80 -26.52
CA VAL A 53 -37.09 -24.58 -25.72
C VAL A 53 -36.48 -24.92 -24.38
N ALA A 54 -36.94 -25.94 -23.67
CA ALA A 54 -36.38 -26.39 -22.41
C ALA A 54 -34.89 -26.82 -22.57
N ALA A 55 -34.57 -27.53 -23.66
CA ALA A 55 -33.19 -27.93 -23.94
C ALA A 55 -32.27 -26.70 -24.19
N TYR A 56 -32.74 -25.67 -24.90
CA TYR A 56 -32.00 -24.43 -25.10
C TYR A 56 -31.82 -23.63 -23.79
N MET A 57 -32.84 -23.59 -22.92
CA MET A 57 -32.74 -22.97 -21.60
C MET A 57 -31.70 -23.66 -20.71
N ILE A 58 -31.72 -25.01 -20.68
CA ILE A 58 -30.74 -25.79 -19.90
C ILE A 58 -29.33 -25.61 -20.46
N GLY A 59 -29.17 -25.69 -21.79
CA GLY A 59 -27.87 -25.47 -22.45
C GLY A 59 -27.31 -24.08 -22.19
N GLY A 60 -28.15 -23.06 -22.28
CA GLY A 60 -27.78 -21.68 -21.95
C GLY A 60 -27.40 -21.49 -20.49
N ALA A 61 -28.11 -22.12 -19.55
CA ALA A 61 -27.78 -22.07 -18.13
C ALA A 61 -26.43 -22.77 -17.80
N LEU A 62 -26.14 -23.90 -18.45
CA LEU A 62 -24.84 -24.56 -18.29
C LEU A 62 -23.68 -23.69 -18.80
N LEU A 63 -23.87 -23.06 -19.95
CA LEU A 63 -22.90 -22.10 -20.49
C LEU A 63 -22.76 -20.87 -19.58
N TYR A 64 -23.84 -20.38 -18.98
CA TYR A 64 -23.81 -19.27 -18.02
C TYR A 64 -22.94 -19.63 -16.81
N ILE A 65 -23.13 -20.81 -16.23
CA ILE A 65 -22.33 -21.31 -15.09
C ILE A 65 -20.85 -21.38 -15.48
N PHE A 66 -20.54 -21.91 -16.66
CA PHE A 66 -19.17 -22.00 -17.17
C PHE A 66 -18.52 -20.62 -17.33
N PHE A 67 -19.16 -19.70 -18.04
CA PHE A 67 -18.63 -18.34 -18.24
C PHE A 67 -18.52 -17.56 -16.93
N TYR A 68 -19.49 -17.72 -16.01
CA TYR A 68 -19.42 -17.12 -14.70
C TYR A 68 -18.23 -17.64 -13.87
N TYR A 69 -17.95 -18.93 -13.91
CA TYR A 69 -16.80 -19.54 -13.25
C TYR A 69 -15.48 -18.99 -13.83
N VAL A 70 -15.32 -18.99 -15.15
CA VAL A 70 -14.14 -18.45 -15.83
C VAL A 70 -13.95 -16.97 -15.50
N TYR A 71 -15.05 -16.20 -15.52
CA TYR A 71 -15.03 -14.79 -15.16
C TYR A 71 -14.55 -14.56 -13.72
N SER A 72 -15.15 -15.23 -12.74
CA SER A 72 -14.84 -15.02 -11.32
C SER A 72 -13.39 -15.39 -10.96
N LEU A 73 -12.85 -16.46 -11.55
CA LEU A 73 -11.45 -16.85 -11.37
C LEU A 73 -10.49 -15.78 -11.93
N ASN A 74 -10.76 -15.27 -13.14
CA ASN A 74 -9.89 -14.26 -13.73
C ASN A 74 -10.02 -12.91 -13.04
N LEU A 75 -11.20 -12.57 -12.55
CA LEU A 75 -11.43 -11.36 -11.75
C LEU A 75 -10.60 -11.37 -10.45
N ALA A 76 -10.58 -12.49 -9.73
CA ALA A 76 -9.78 -12.66 -8.52
C ALA A 76 -8.26 -12.50 -8.80
N LYS A 77 -7.79 -13.05 -9.94
CA LYS A 77 -6.39 -12.87 -10.38
C LYS A 77 -6.07 -11.40 -10.70
N VAL A 78 -6.96 -10.71 -11.40
CA VAL A 78 -6.79 -9.28 -11.72
C VAL A 78 -6.74 -8.44 -10.44
N PHE A 79 -7.60 -8.72 -9.46
CA PHE A 79 -7.56 -8.07 -8.16
C PHE A 79 -6.20 -8.24 -7.48
N GLN A 80 -5.71 -9.48 -7.39
CA GLN A 80 -4.45 -9.80 -6.72
C GLN A 80 -3.24 -9.16 -7.44
N GLU A 81 -3.16 -9.27 -8.77
CA GLU A 81 -2.08 -8.68 -9.58
C GLU A 81 -2.05 -7.16 -9.44
N THR A 82 -3.21 -6.52 -9.43
CA THR A 82 -3.33 -5.07 -9.24
C THR A 82 -2.89 -4.64 -7.85
N SER A 83 -3.33 -5.35 -6.81
CA SER A 83 -2.96 -5.07 -5.43
C SER A 83 -1.45 -5.21 -5.23
N GLN A 84 -0.85 -6.31 -5.70
CA GLN A 84 0.60 -6.51 -5.63
C GLN A 84 1.38 -5.41 -6.35
N PHE A 85 0.94 -5.03 -7.56
CA PHE A 85 1.58 -3.96 -8.33
C PHE A 85 1.57 -2.62 -7.57
N ILE A 86 0.42 -2.24 -7.00
CA ILE A 86 0.30 -0.98 -6.25
C ILE A 86 1.17 -1.00 -5.01
N VAL A 87 1.13 -2.10 -4.24
CA VAL A 87 1.94 -2.28 -3.03
C VAL A 87 3.43 -2.21 -3.36
N GLN A 88 3.88 -2.92 -4.41
CA GLN A 88 5.29 -2.88 -4.83
C GLN A 88 5.73 -1.46 -5.20
N LYS A 89 4.86 -0.72 -5.90
CA LYS A 89 5.16 0.67 -6.27
C LYS A 89 5.20 1.61 -5.07
N LEU A 90 4.30 1.44 -4.10
CA LEU A 90 4.32 2.22 -2.86
C LEU A 90 5.57 1.92 -2.03
N VAL A 91 5.93 0.64 -1.88
CA VAL A 91 7.14 0.24 -1.17
C VAL A 91 8.39 0.80 -1.86
N GLN A 92 8.48 0.72 -3.21
CA GLN A 92 9.57 1.34 -3.96
C GLN A 92 9.64 2.86 -3.75
N SER A 93 8.49 3.54 -3.73
CA SER A 93 8.41 4.96 -3.43
C SER A 93 8.94 5.27 -2.03
N PHE A 94 8.50 4.56 -1.01
CA PHE A 94 9.01 4.73 0.36
C PHE A 94 10.51 4.48 0.49
N ILE A 95 11.05 3.47 -0.21
CA ILE A 95 12.50 3.16 -0.20
C ILE A 95 13.30 4.26 -0.92
N ASN A 96 12.77 4.79 -2.03
CA ASN A 96 13.48 5.78 -2.85
C ASN A 96 13.31 7.22 -2.35
N LYS A 97 12.38 7.45 -1.41
CA LYS A 97 12.09 8.78 -0.88
C LYS A 97 13.29 9.30 -0.10
N ARG A 98 14.02 10.24 -0.70
CA ARG A 98 14.98 11.08 -0.01
C ARG A 98 14.18 12.21 0.63
N ASP A 99 14.29 12.31 1.92
CA ASP A 99 13.70 13.28 2.84
C ASP A 99 12.72 14.30 2.21
N SER A 100 11.43 14.06 2.44
CA SER A 100 10.47 15.16 2.46
C SER A 100 10.29 15.57 3.92
N GLN A 101 10.30 16.85 4.22
CA GLN A 101 10.06 17.41 5.55
C GLN A 101 8.70 16.98 6.14
N GLU A 102 7.82 16.43 5.33
CA GLU A 102 6.60 15.72 5.75
C GLU A 102 6.91 14.24 6.01
N GLN A 103 7.20 13.92 7.24
CA GLN A 103 7.30 12.53 7.68
C GLN A 103 5.93 11.87 7.58
N THR A 104 5.78 10.94 6.63
CA THR A 104 4.65 10.01 6.61
C THR A 104 4.70 9.20 7.90
N THR A 105 3.66 9.26 8.72
CA THR A 105 3.64 8.46 9.96
C THR A 105 3.57 6.98 9.63
N GLU A 106 4.10 6.13 10.53
CA GLU A 106 4.06 4.67 10.34
C GLU A 106 2.62 4.17 10.09
N GLY A 107 1.65 4.70 10.84
CA GLY A 107 0.23 4.35 10.66
C GLY A 107 -0.33 4.80 9.31
N GLU A 108 0.06 5.96 8.81
CA GLU A 108 -0.31 6.42 7.46
C GLU A 108 0.30 5.54 6.38
N ALA A 109 1.57 5.17 6.49
CA ALA A 109 2.25 4.28 5.55
C ALA A 109 1.58 2.90 5.50
N VAL A 110 1.26 2.32 6.65
CA VAL A 110 0.54 1.03 6.75
C VAL A 110 -0.84 1.15 6.11
N ASN A 111 -1.56 2.25 6.34
CA ASN A 111 -2.89 2.46 5.78
C ASN A 111 -2.86 2.64 4.25
N LEU A 112 -1.86 3.36 3.71
CA LEU A 112 -1.63 3.48 2.26
C LEU A 112 -1.37 2.12 1.60
N ILE A 113 -0.53 1.28 2.22
CA ILE A 113 -0.18 -0.05 1.69
C ILE A 113 -1.36 -1.01 1.79
N HIS A 114 -2.07 -1.02 2.91
CA HIS A 114 -3.11 -2.02 3.17
C HIS A 114 -4.49 -1.58 2.68
N THR A 115 -4.95 -0.40 3.09
CA THR A 115 -6.33 0.05 2.82
C THR A 115 -6.43 0.70 1.44
N ASP A 116 -5.55 1.65 1.11
CA ASP A 116 -5.65 2.38 -0.14
C ASP A 116 -5.32 1.54 -1.36
N ALA A 117 -4.28 0.71 -1.29
CA ALA A 117 -3.98 -0.25 -2.37
C ALA A 117 -5.13 -1.22 -2.60
N THR A 118 -5.77 -1.69 -1.53
CA THR A 118 -6.95 -2.58 -1.61
C THR A 118 -8.14 -1.86 -2.24
N ASN A 119 -8.47 -0.64 -1.83
CA ASN A 119 -9.58 0.14 -2.39
C ASN A 119 -9.40 0.42 -3.89
N ILE A 120 -8.17 0.72 -4.33
CA ILE A 120 -7.87 0.93 -5.75
C ILE A 120 -8.07 -0.38 -6.54
N SER A 121 -7.65 -1.51 -5.98
CA SER A 121 -7.82 -2.83 -6.61
C SER A 121 -9.26 -3.30 -6.63
N LEU A 122 -10.02 -3.06 -5.55
CA LEU A 122 -11.45 -3.34 -5.46
C LEU A 122 -12.25 -2.51 -6.46
N PHE A 123 -11.89 -1.25 -6.69
CA PHE A 123 -12.56 -0.45 -7.70
C PHE A 123 -12.46 -1.06 -9.10
N LEU A 124 -11.32 -1.63 -9.47
CA LEU A 124 -11.17 -2.27 -10.77
C LEU A 124 -12.03 -3.54 -10.86
N SER A 125 -11.98 -4.41 -9.85
CA SER A 125 -12.64 -5.72 -9.88
C SER A 125 -14.11 -5.66 -9.51
N SER A 126 -14.49 -4.85 -8.52
CA SER A 126 -15.84 -4.80 -7.96
C SER A 126 -16.59 -3.49 -8.29
N GLY A 127 -15.90 -2.51 -8.87
CA GLY A 127 -16.49 -1.25 -9.30
C GLY A 127 -16.58 -1.14 -10.84
N LEU A 128 -15.43 -0.98 -11.51
CA LEU A 128 -15.39 -0.66 -12.96
C LEU A 128 -15.92 -1.80 -13.84
N LEU A 129 -15.45 -3.03 -13.66
CA LEU A 129 -15.89 -4.15 -14.48
C LEU A 129 -17.38 -4.47 -14.28
N PRO A 130 -17.92 -4.51 -13.05
CA PRO A 130 -19.36 -4.59 -12.84
C PRO A 130 -20.13 -3.38 -13.38
N LEU A 131 -19.57 -2.16 -13.36
CA LEU A 131 -20.21 -0.98 -13.96
C LEU A 131 -20.39 -1.14 -15.49
N LEU A 132 -19.38 -1.68 -16.17
CA LEU A 132 -19.49 -2.02 -17.61
C LEU A 132 -20.55 -3.08 -17.85
N ASP A 133 -20.64 -4.09 -16.98
CA ASP A 133 -21.68 -5.12 -17.04
C ASP A 133 -23.07 -4.53 -16.85
N THR A 134 -23.27 -3.74 -15.79
CA THR A 134 -24.53 -3.02 -15.54
C THR A 134 -24.93 -2.17 -16.75
N SER A 135 -23.97 -1.42 -17.32
CA SER A 135 -24.21 -0.57 -18.48
C SER A 135 -24.62 -1.38 -19.71
N LEU A 136 -23.96 -2.52 -19.96
CA LEU A 136 -24.26 -3.41 -21.08
C LEU A 136 -25.63 -4.11 -20.89
N SER A 137 -25.89 -4.62 -19.69
CA SER A 137 -27.17 -5.24 -19.33
C SER A 137 -28.34 -4.26 -19.51
N LEU A 138 -28.17 -3.02 -19.03
CA LEU A 138 -29.17 -1.96 -19.22
C LEU A 138 -29.41 -1.66 -20.70
N LEU A 139 -28.34 -1.56 -21.49
CA LEU A 139 -28.44 -1.25 -22.93
C LEU A 139 -29.20 -2.34 -23.68
N VAL A 140 -28.84 -3.62 -23.45
CA VAL A 140 -29.48 -4.77 -24.10
C VAL A 140 -30.91 -4.97 -23.57
N GLY A 141 -31.12 -4.84 -22.26
CA GLY A 141 -32.43 -4.99 -21.63
C GLY A 141 -33.43 -3.90 -22.10
N VAL A 142 -33.00 -2.64 -22.09
CA VAL A 142 -33.81 -1.52 -22.56
C VAL A 142 -34.15 -1.68 -24.07
N ALA A 143 -33.15 -2.04 -24.90
CA ALA A 143 -33.38 -2.28 -26.33
C ALA A 143 -34.41 -3.40 -26.55
N TYR A 144 -34.34 -4.51 -25.83
CA TYR A 144 -35.29 -5.61 -25.91
C TYR A 144 -36.69 -5.17 -25.46
N VAL A 145 -36.82 -4.57 -24.27
CA VAL A 145 -38.13 -4.15 -23.74
C VAL A 145 -38.78 -3.09 -24.64
N MET A 146 -38.01 -2.10 -25.13
CA MET A 146 -38.49 -1.07 -26.06
C MET A 146 -38.96 -1.66 -27.42
N SER A 147 -38.27 -2.70 -27.91
CA SER A 147 -38.67 -3.38 -29.15
C SER A 147 -39.99 -4.15 -29.01
N MET A 148 -40.29 -4.63 -27.79
CA MET A 148 -41.53 -5.37 -27.51
C MET A 148 -42.70 -4.45 -27.15
N ASN A 149 -42.45 -3.44 -26.29
CA ASN A 149 -43.46 -2.45 -25.91
C ASN A 149 -42.84 -1.12 -25.47
N GLN A 150 -43.08 -0.05 -26.24
CA GLN A 150 -42.49 1.27 -25.99
C GLN A 150 -43.00 1.92 -24.69
N VAL A 151 -44.22 1.66 -24.27
CA VAL A 151 -44.81 2.25 -23.06
C VAL A 151 -44.09 1.70 -21.83
N ILE A 152 -44.00 0.38 -21.72
CA ILE A 152 -43.30 -0.28 -20.59
C ILE A 152 -41.82 0.07 -20.61
N GLY A 153 -41.17 0.09 -21.78
CA GLY A 153 -39.78 0.51 -21.92
C GLY A 153 -39.53 1.93 -21.44
N SER A 154 -40.43 2.85 -21.73
CA SER A 154 -40.33 4.24 -21.26
C SER A 154 -40.43 4.35 -19.73
N VAL A 155 -41.25 3.52 -19.08
CA VAL A 155 -41.33 3.46 -17.60
C VAL A 155 -40.00 3.03 -17.00
N PHE A 156 -39.32 2.01 -17.54
CA PHE A 156 -38.01 1.56 -17.05
C PHE A 156 -36.94 2.61 -17.27
N ILE A 157 -36.91 3.30 -18.42
CA ILE A 157 -35.92 4.37 -18.68
C ILE A 157 -36.11 5.53 -17.70
N LEU A 158 -37.34 5.98 -17.49
CA LEU A 158 -37.66 7.07 -16.56
C LEU A 158 -37.23 6.70 -15.13
N GLY A 159 -37.54 5.48 -14.70
CA GLY A 159 -37.14 4.96 -13.40
C GLY A 159 -35.62 4.96 -13.22
N GLY A 160 -34.87 4.43 -14.20
CA GLY A 160 -33.43 4.41 -14.17
C GLY A 160 -32.80 5.80 -14.10
N LEU A 161 -33.32 6.77 -14.85
CA LEU A 161 -32.85 8.15 -14.84
C LEU A 161 -33.07 8.81 -13.46
N LEU A 162 -34.24 8.62 -12.85
CA LEU A 162 -34.56 9.21 -11.55
C LEU A 162 -33.71 8.61 -10.42
N ILE A 163 -33.50 7.29 -10.41
CA ILE A 163 -32.62 6.60 -9.46
C ILE A 163 -31.17 7.07 -9.65
N GLY A 164 -30.68 7.14 -10.88
CA GLY A 164 -29.33 7.60 -11.19
C GLY A 164 -29.07 9.04 -10.76
N LEU A 165 -30.01 9.95 -11.01
CA LEU A 165 -29.92 11.35 -10.59
C LEU A 165 -29.89 11.48 -9.08
N GLY A 166 -30.74 10.74 -8.35
CA GLY A 166 -30.77 10.74 -6.89
C GLY A 166 -29.43 10.29 -6.27
N ASN A 167 -28.85 9.21 -6.81
CA ASN A 167 -27.54 8.73 -6.39
C ASN A 167 -26.42 9.74 -6.71
N TYR A 168 -26.46 10.35 -7.88
CA TYR A 168 -25.47 11.39 -8.24
C TYR A 168 -25.45 12.56 -7.25
N LEU A 169 -26.62 13.01 -6.78
CA LEU A 169 -26.71 14.09 -5.79
C LEU A 169 -26.13 13.73 -4.39
N LEU A 170 -26.06 12.45 -4.06
CA LEU A 170 -25.49 11.97 -2.81
C LEU A 170 -23.96 11.79 -2.85
N THR A 171 -23.38 11.69 -4.05
CA THR A 171 -21.96 11.33 -4.25
C THR A 171 -20.98 12.24 -3.53
N SER A 172 -21.11 13.56 -3.73
CA SER A 172 -20.16 14.50 -3.14
C SER A 172 -20.18 14.49 -1.61
N LYS A 173 -21.36 14.25 -1.03
CA LYS A 173 -21.52 14.11 0.43
C LYS A 173 -20.88 12.81 0.95
N MET A 174 -21.04 11.73 0.21
CA MET A 174 -20.40 10.44 0.52
C MET A 174 -18.86 10.56 0.46
N GLU A 175 -18.33 11.22 -0.57
CA GLU A 175 -16.89 11.41 -0.75
C GLU A 175 -16.27 12.20 0.41
N MET A 176 -16.85 13.36 0.75
CA MET A 176 -16.38 14.16 1.89
C MET A 176 -16.44 13.39 3.22
N ALA A 177 -17.57 12.72 3.48
CA ALA A 177 -17.72 11.93 4.71
C ALA A 177 -16.75 10.75 4.78
N TYR A 178 -16.40 10.15 3.64
CA TYR A 178 -15.39 9.09 3.57
C TYR A 178 -13.97 9.63 3.80
N GLU A 179 -13.61 10.80 3.25
CA GLU A 179 -12.32 11.45 3.53
C GLU A 179 -12.18 11.74 5.03
N ASP A 180 -13.21 12.31 5.68
CA ASP A 180 -13.21 12.58 7.13
C ASP A 180 -13.07 11.29 7.95
N TYR A 181 -13.77 10.22 7.54
CA TYR A 181 -13.65 8.90 8.17
C TYR A 181 -12.22 8.37 8.07
N MET A 182 -11.57 8.49 6.91
CA MET A 182 -10.20 7.99 6.71
C MET A 182 -9.18 8.74 7.56
N VAL A 183 -9.32 10.08 7.69
CA VAL A 183 -8.47 10.87 8.60
C VAL A 183 -8.64 10.42 10.06
N ALA A 184 -9.87 10.18 10.50
CA ALA A 184 -10.13 9.68 11.86
C ALA A 184 -9.62 8.23 12.05
N ALA A 185 -9.65 7.40 11.01
CA ALA A 185 -9.09 6.05 11.02
C ALA A 185 -7.57 6.07 11.17
N ASP A 186 -6.86 6.94 10.42
CA ASP A 186 -5.41 7.10 10.52
C ASP A 186 -4.98 7.51 11.94
N GLN A 187 -5.70 8.45 12.56
CA GLN A 187 -5.45 8.85 13.96
C GLN A 187 -5.66 7.70 14.94
N ASN A 188 -6.66 6.85 14.69
CA ASN A 188 -6.95 5.69 15.52
C ASN A 188 -5.85 4.62 15.39
N TYR A 189 -5.35 4.35 14.17
CA TYR A 189 -4.23 3.44 13.94
C TYR A 189 -2.94 3.93 14.62
N ASN A 190 -2.61 5.20 14.48
CA ASN A 190 -1.46 5.81 15.16
C ASN A 190 -1.56 5.69 16.68
N PHE A 191 -2.76 5.83 17.24
CA PHE A 191 -2.98 5.63 18.67
C PHE A 191 -2.68 4.19 19.10
N TYR A 192 -3.14 3.18 18.36
CA TYR A 192 -2.87 1.78 18.69
C TYR A 192 -1.38 1.44 18.58
N GLU A 193 -0.70 1.93 17.57
CA GLU A 193 0.76 1.76 17.44
C GLU A 193 1.49 2.32 18.66
N GLN A 194 1.20 3.58 19.05
CA GLN A 194 1.77 4.18 20.26
C GLN A 194 1.43 3.36 21.52
N LEU A 195 0.19 2.87 21.63
CA LEU A 195 -0.26 2.05 22.75
C LEU A 195 0.58 0.81 22.94
N PHE A 196 0.81 0.05 21.86
CA PHE A 196 1.62 -1.18 21.95
C PHE A 196 3.06 -0.88 22.35
N ARG A 197 3.63 0.23 21.88
CA ARG A 197 4.99 0.69 22.24
C ARG A 197 5.11 1.02 23.72
N ILE A 198 4.09 1.63 24.34
CA ILE A 198 4.11 2.04 25.77
C ILE A 198 3.44 1.02 26.71
N MET A 199 3.04 -0.14 26.24
CA MET A 199 2.32 -1.13 27.03
C MET A 199 3.03 -1.52 28.36
N PRO A 200 4.35 -1.70 28.42
CA PRO A 200 5.07 -1.93 29.68
C PRO A 200 4.88 -0.78 30.67
N ILE A 201 4.92 0.46 30.19
CA ILE A 201 4.74 1.67 31.00
C ILE A 201 3.32 1.71 31.57
N VAL A 202 2.31 1.41 30.74
CA VAL A 202 0.90 1.35 31.16
C VAL A 202 0.70 0.39 32.32
N LYS A 203 1.34 -0.78 32.29
CA LYS A 203 1.28 -1.80 33.35
C LYS A 203 1.97 -1.33 34.64
N ILE A 204 3.15 -0.70 34.52
CA ILE A 204 3.93 -0.22 35.68
C ILE A 204 3.21 0.93 36.39
N PHE A 205 2.75 1.91 35.64
CA PHE A 205 2.09 3.10 36.19
C PHE A 205 0.61 2.92 36.47
N LYS A 206 0.02 1.75 36.13
CA LYS A 206 -1.41 1.42 36.34
C LYS A 206 -2.37 2.49 35.77
N ILE A 207 -2.03 3.06 34.61
CA ILE A 207 -2.77 4.16 33.95
C ILE A 207 -3.87 3.67 33.00
N SER A 208 -4.38 2.47 33.22
CA SER A 208 -5.41 1.85 32.36
C SER A 208 -6.63 2.74 32.14
N ASP A 209 -7.14 3.40 33.21
CA ASP A 209 -8.36 4.23 33.11
C ASP A 209 -8.15 5.49 32.28
N TRP A 210 -6.97 6.13 32.38
CA TRP A 210 -6.61 7.27 31.55
C TRP A 210 -6.50 6.86 30.09
N LEU A 211 -5.86 5.72 29.83
CA LEU A 211 -5.70 5.17 28.50
C LEU A 211 -7.04 4.79 27.87
N TYR A 212 -7.92 4.15 28.64
CA TYR A 212 -9.26 3.80 28.20
C TYR A 212 -10.07 5.04 27.80
N ARG A 213 -10.06 6.10 28.62
CA ARG A 213 -10.71 7.36 28.24
C ARG A 213 -10.15 7.96 26.95
N LYS A 214 -8.84 7.88 26.74
CA LYS A 214 -8.20 8.36 25.50
C LYS A 214 -8.57 7.51 24.30
N GLN A 215 -8.59 6.19 24.44
CA GLN A 215 -9.07 5.24 23.42
C GLN A 215 -10.52 5.51 23.02
N VAL A 216 -11.42 5.68 24.00
CA VAL A 216 -12.83 5.99 23.75
C VAL A 216 -12.97 7.27 22.93
N LYS A 217 -12.16 8.29 23.18
CA LYS A 217 -12.18 9.54 22.42
C LYS A 217 -11.81 9.33 20.94
N PHE A 218 -10.74 8.60 20.65
CA PHE A 218 -10.33 8.29 19.26
C PHE A 218 -11.35 7.38 18.57
N PHE A 219 -11.83 6.36 19.27
CA PHE A 219 -12.83 5.45 18.74
C PHE A 219 -14.15 6.17 18.44
N SER A 220 -14.66 7.01 19.37
CA SER A 220 -15.89 7.75 19.16
C SER A 220 -15.79 8.77 18.02
N SER A 221 -14.64 9.38 17.81
CA SER A 221 -14.40 10.24 16.65
C SER A 221 -14.51 9.46 15.35
N ARG A 222 -13.79 8.33 15.23
CA ARG A 222 -13.86 7.45 14.08
C ARG A 222 -15.28 6.92 13.85
N GLU A 223 -15.96 6.48 14.90
CA GLU A 223 -17.34 5.97 14.84
C GLU A 223 -18.31 7.04 14.33
N LYS A 224 -18.19 8.27 14.82
CA LYS A 224 -19.02 9.41 14.36
C LYS A 224 -18.90 9.60 12.85
N HIS A 225 -17.69 9.68 12.31
CA HIS A 225 -17.46 9.87 10.88
C HIS A 225 -17.87 8.63 10.05
N PHE A 226 -17.64 7.44 10.59
CA PHE A 226 -18.12 6.20 9.98
C PHE A 226 -19.64 6.15 9.89
N ASN A 227 -20.35 6.51 10.95
CA ASN A 227 -21.82 6.55 10.97
C ASN A 227 -22.36 7.62 10.01
N GLN A 228 -21.68 8.76 9.89
CA GLN A 228 -22.05 9.79 8.93
C GLN A 228 -21.91 9.31 7.48
N TYR A 229 -20.79 8.69 7.15
CA TYR A 229 -20.56 8.07 5.84
C TYR A 229 -21.58 6.97 5.55
N ASN A 230 -21.79 6.03 6.51
CA ASN A 230 -22.77 4.95 6.37
C ASN A 230 -24.20 5.49 6.25
N GLY A 231 -24.52 6.62 6.87
CA GLY A 231 -25.82 7.27 6.73
C GLY A 231 -26.08 7.70 5.28
N TYR A 232 -25.11 8.33 4.62
CA TYR A 232 -25.23 8.67 3.19
C TYR A 232 -25.30 7.45 2.29
N TYR A 233 -24.53 6.41 2.59
CA TYR A 233 -24.57 5.15 1.85
C TYR A 233 -25.93 4.44 2.02
N ALA A 234 -26.46 4.37 3.23
CA ALA A 234 -27.78 3.80 3.52
C ALA A 234 -28.90 4.58 2.80
N ASN A 235 -28.80 5.92 2.76
CA ASN A 235 -29.75 6.75 2.00
C ASN A 235 -29.69 6.44 0.48
N SER A 236 -28.49 6.23 -0.07
CA SER A 236 -28.32 5.83 -1.47
C SER A 236 -28.93 4.46 -1.75
N LEU A 237 -28.69 3.47 -0.88
CA LEU A 237 -29.32 2.16 -0.96
C LEU A 237 -30.85 2.25 -0.88
N SER A 238 -31.38 2.96 0.11
CA SER A 238 -32.84 3.09 0.30
C SER A 238 -33.53 3.79 -0.87
N LEU A 239 -32.88 4.81 -1.45
CA LEU A 239 -33.36 5.49 -2.65
C LEU A 239 -33.41 4.54 -3.85
N THR A 240 -32.37 3.74 -4.03
CA THR A 240 -32.30 2.79 -5.15
C THR A 240 -33.30 1.67 -4.98
N GLU A 241 -33.31 0.97 -3.85
CA GLU A 241 -34.22 -0.15 -3.60
C GLU A 241 -35.69 0.29 -3.61
N GLY A 242 -36.01 1.42 -2.95
CA GLY A 242 -37.37 1.99 -2.99
C GLY A 242 -37.79 2.42 -4.38
N GLY A 243 -36.90 3.01 -5.14
CA GLY A 243 -37.14 3.36 -6.57
C GLY A 243 -37.36 2.13 -7.44
N VAL A 244 -36.48 1.14 -7.30
CA VAL A 244 -36.56 -0.14 -8.04
C VAL A 244 -37.93 -0.80 -7.82
N ILE A 245 -38.34 -1.02 -6.57
CA ILE A 245 -39.65 -1.64 -6.23
C ILE A 245 -40.80 -0.80 -6.75
N THR A 246 -40.71 0.53 -6.67
CA THR A 246 -41.76 1.43 -7.16
C THR A 246 -41.95 1.27 -8.68
N PHE A 247 -40.85 1.32 -9.45
CA PHE A 247 -40.93 1.19 -10.91
C PHE A 247 -41.25 -0.25 -11.36
N GLU A 248 -40.90 -1.27 -10.61
CA GLU A 248 -41.35 -2.65 -10.82
C GLU A 248 -42.88 -2.76 -10.72
N ILE A 249 -43.47 -2.23 -9.65
CA ILE A 249 -44.91 -2.23 -9.45
C ILE A 249 -45.63 -1.42 -10.57
N ILE A 250 -45.11 -0.23 -10.92
CA ILE A 250 -45.68 0.61 -11.96
C ILE A 250 -45.61 -0.12 -13.32
N SER A 251 -44.48 -0.73 -13.66
CA SER A 251 -44.31 -1.44 -14.93
C SER A 251 -45.24 -2.65 -15.06
N LEU A 252 -45.44 -3.40 -13.97
CA LEU A 252 -46.34 -4.52 -13.91
C LEU A 252 -47.80 -4.06 -14.04
N ALA A 253 -48.21 -3.01 -13.32
CA ALA A 253 -49.56 -2.47 -13.37
C ALA A 253 -49.90 -1.95 -14.77
N VAL A 254 -48.99 -1.21 -15.43
CA VAL A 254 -49.13 -0.75 -16.80
C VAL A 254 -49.22 -1.95 -17.75
N GLY A 255 -48.36 -2.95 -17.59
CA GLY A 255 -48.38 -4.17 -18.41
C GLY A 255 -49.70 -4.94 -18.31
N LEU A 256 -50.20 -5.16 -17.11
CA LEU A 256 -51.50 -5.82 -16.90
C LEU A 256 -52.67 -5.02 -17.50
N TYR A 257 -52.62 -3.69 -17.38
CA TYR A 257 -53.62 -2.85 -18.05
C TYR A 257 -53.63 -3.05 -19.58
N LEU A 258 -52.44 -3.11 -20.21
CA LEU A 258 -52.30 -3.34 -21.65
C LEU A 258 -52.79 -4.73 -22.06
N VAL A 259 -52.59 -5.75 -21.22
CA VAL A 259 -53.14 -7.10 -21.47
C VAL A 259 -54.68 -7.11 -21.40
N ILE A 260 -55.27 -6.49 -20.37
CA ILE A 260 -56.72 -6.38 -20.22
C ILE A 260 -57.33 -5.59 -21.40
N ALA A 261 -56.63 -4.57 -21.87
CA ALA A 261 -57.03 -3.78 -23.04
C ALA A 261 -56.86 -4.53 -24.39
N GLY A 262 -56.33 -5.75 -24.38
CA GLY A 262 -56.10 -6.56 -25.58
C GLY A 262 -54.95 -6.04 -26.46
N GLN A 263 -54.08 -5.17 -25.95
CA GLN A 263 -52.94 -4.58 -26.66
C GLN A 263 -51.62 -5.35 -26.47
N LEU A 264 -51.58 -6.31 -25.55
CA LEU A 264 -50.40 -7.10 -25.23
C LEU A 264 -50.81 -8.54 -24.86
N GLU A 265 -50.08 -9.55 -25.32
CA GLU A 265 -50.26 -10.94 -24.91
C GLU A 265 -49.60 -11.20 -23.53
N MET A 266 -50.19 -12.10 -22.75
CA MET A 266 -49.67 -12.44 -21.42
C MET A 266 -48.26 -13.04 -21.50
N ALA A 267 -47.98 -13.90 -22.48
CA ALA A 267 -46.65 -14.48 -22.70
C ALA A 267 -45.60 -13.40 -22.99
N VAL A 268 -45.96 -12.37 -23.78
CA VAL A 268 -45.08 -11.23 -24.06
C VAL A 268 -44.84 -10.38 -22.81
N LEU A 269 -45.90 -10.11 -22.00
CA LEU A 269 -45.75 -9.39 -20.74
C LEU A 269 -44.77 -10.09 -19.78
N LEU A 270 -44.89 -11.41 -19.61
CA LEU A 270 -43.99 -12.17 -18.71
C LEU A 270 -42.56 -12.20 -19.24
N GLY A 271 -42.34 -12.25 -20.54
CA GLY A 271 -41.03 -12.10 -21.17
C GLY A 271 -40.40 -10.71 -20.92
N ILE A 272 -41.18 -9.64 -21.17
CA ILE A 272 -40.75 -8.26 -20.90
C ILE A 272 -40.43 -8.04 -19.43
N TRP A 273 -41.28 -8.55 -18.54
CA TRP A 273 -41.10 -8.40 -17.09
C TRP A 273 -39.85 -9.12 -16.58
N ASN A 274 -39.62 -10.37 -17.06
CA ASN A 274 -38.41 -11.11 -16.74
C ASN A 274 -37.13 -10.39 -17.23
N ALA A 275 -37.13 -9.89 -18.47
CA ALA A 275 -36.02 -9.09 -19.01
C ALA A 275 -35.83 -7.79 -18.24
N GLY A 276 -36.91 -7.11 -17.87
CA GLY A 276 -36.89 -5.89 -17.07
C GLY A 276 -36.28 -6.13 -15.69
N LEU A 277 -36.68 -7.19 -15.00
CA LEU A 277 -36.08 -7.58 -13.73
C LEU A 277 -34.58 -7.90 -13.86
N GLY A 278 -34.24 -8.84 -14.73
CA GLY A 278 -32.88 -9.37 -14.83
C GLY A 278 -31.87 -8.42 -15.46
N SER A 279 -32.29 -7.59 -16.42
CA SER A 279 -31.37 -6.74 -17.19
C SER A 279 -31.48 -5.25 -16.88
N ILE A 280 -32.53 -4.80 -16.17
CA ILE A 280 -32.70 -3.39 -15.83
C ILE A 280 -32.72 -3.20 -14.30
N ILE A 281 -33.63 -3.88 -13.61
CA ILE A 281 -33.88 -3.65 -12.18
C ILE A 281 -32.73 -4.13 -11.33
N TYR A 282 -32.30 -5.39 -11.44
CA TYR A 282 -31.18 -5.89 -10.61
C TYR A 282 -29.86 -5.15 -10.88
N PRO A 283 -29.46 -4.86 -12.13
CA PRO A 283 -28.30 -4.02 -12.36
C PRO A 283 -28.40 -2.60 -11.78
N LEU A 284 -29.60 -2.02 -11.71
CA LEU A 284 -29.81 -0.72 -11.06
C LEU A 284 -29.66 -0.79 -9.54
N SER A 285 -30.09 -1.89 -8.90
CA SER A 285 -29.92 -2.07 -7.45
C SER A 285 -28.46 -2.20 -7.03
N ASP A 286 -27.55 -2.56 -7.92
CA ASP A 286 -26.11 -2.59 -7.66
C ASP A 286 -25.45 -1.20 -7.72
N LEU A 287 -26.09 -0.19 -8.31
CA LEU A 287 -25.48 1.15 -8.49
C LEU A 287 -24.92 1.78 -7.21
N PRO A 288 -25.59 1.76 -6.04
CA PRO A 288 -25.02 2.31 -4.82
C PRO A 288 -23.71 1.66 -4.41
N SER A 289 -23.60 0.33 -4.55
CA SER A 289 -22.39 -0.42 -4.25
C SER A 289 -21.26 -0.05 -5.22
N LEU A 290 -21.53 0.02 -6.52
CA LEU A 290 -20.57 0.46 -7.55
C LEU A 290 -20.09 1.88 -7.29
N TRP A 291 -21.02 2.75 -6.91
CA TRP A 291 -20.72 4.14 -6.58
C TRP A 291 -19.89 4.28 -5.33
N ASN A 292 -20.14 3.46 -4.32
CA ASN A 292 -19.33 3.38 -3.12
C ASN A 292 -17.88 2.98 -3.43
N TYR A 293 -17.65 1.98 -4.28
CA TYR A 293 -16.29 1.63 -4.74
C TYR A 293 -15.62 2.79 -5.48
N PHE A 294 -16.37 3.57 -6.26
CA PHE A 294 -15.84 4.75 -6.94
C PHE A 294 -15.41 5.84 -5.93
N VAL A 295 -16.22 6.12 -4.92
CA VAL A 295 -15.90 7.09 -3.84
C VAL A 295 -14.63 6.67 -3.11
N GLN A 296 -14.55 5.41 -2.68
CA GLN A 296 -13.37 4.86 -2.01
C GLN A 296 -12.13 4.92 -2.90
N TYR A 297 -12.25 4.54 -4.15
CA TYR A 297 -11.18 4.64 -5.14
C TYR A 297 -10.68 6.07 -5.30
N ARG A 298 -11.58 7.04 -5.46
CA ARG A 298 -11.21 8.45 -5.70
C ARG A 298 -10.41 9.01 -4.53
N SER A 299 -10.87 8.78 -3.31
CA SER A 299 -10.17 9.19 -2.09
C SER A 299 -8.79 8.51 -1.99
N SER A 300 -8.74 7.19 -2.11
CA SER A 300 -7.51 6.41 -2.03
C SER A 300 -6.52 6.74 -3.14
N ALA A 301 -7.01 6.90 -4.38
CA ALA A 301 -6.17 7.28 -5.52
C ALA A 301 -5.59 8.68 -5.37
N LYS A 302 -6.33 9.64 -4.80
CA LYS A 302 -5.84 10.99 -4.50
C LYS A 302 -4.69 10.93 -3.50
N ARG A 303 -4.85 10.21 -2.37
CA ARG A 303 -3.80 10.06 -1.34
C ARG A 303 -2.54 9.38 -1.91
N VAL A 304 -2.71 8.25 -2.59
CA VAL A 304 -1.59 7.53 -3.21
C VAL A 304 -0.91 8.40 -4.28
N THR A 305 -1.67 9.11 -5.11
CA THR A 305 -1.12 9.94 -6.19
C THR A 305 -0.38 11.16 -5.65
N THR A 306 -0.90 11.82 -4.62
CA THR A 306 -0.23 12.97 -3.97
C THR A 306 1.12 12.53 -3.42
N LYS A 307 1.16 11.44 -2.62
CA LYS A 307 2.41 10.91 -2.07
C LYS A 307 3.38 10.41 -3.15
N TRP A 308 2.88 9.85 -4.24
CA TRP A 308 3.71 9.34 -5.34
C TRP A 308 4.22 10.43 -6.29
N LEU A 309 3.40 11.46 -6.61
CA LEU A 309 3.82 12.56 -7.48
C LEU A 309 4.79 13.50 -6.78
N ASP A 310 4.66 13.68 -5.46
CA ASP A 310 5.63 14.41 -4.67
C ASP A 310 7.01 13.77 -4.78
N ASP A 311 7.08 12.42 -4.82
CA ASP A 311 8.33 11.69 -5.05
C ASP A 311 8.90 11.87 -6.46
N GLN A 312 8.05 11.95 -7.50
CA GLN A 312 8.52 12.18 -8.88
C GLN A 312 8.97 13.62 -9.10
N ALA A 313 8.31 14.59 -8.47
CA ALA A 313 8.72 15.99 -8.52
C ALA A 313 10.05 16.22 -7.79
N SER A 314 10.25 15.50 -6.67
CA SER A 314 11.52 15.50 -5.92
C SER A 314 12.62 14.72 -6.65
N GLY A 315 12.25 13.68 -7.40
CA GLY A 315 13.17 12.81 -8.15
C GLY A 315 13.59 13.32 -9.52
N GLN A 316 12.87 14.30 -10.10
CA GLN A 316 13.28 14.92 -11.37
C GLN A 316 14.36 15.98 -11.20
N ALA A 317 14.62 16.44 -9.97
CA ALA A 317 15.66 17.44 -9.74
C ALA A 317 17.07 16.84 -9.70
N GLN A 318 17.20 15.56 -9.43
CA GLN A 318 18.50 14.87 -9.53
C GLN A 318 18.22 13.42 -9.94
N THR A 319 18.52 13.07 -11.21
CA THR A 319 18.99 11.73 -11.52
C THR A 319 19.75 11.26 -10.28
N ARG A 320 19.42 10.04 -9.74
CA ARG A 320 20.38 9.35 -8.92
C ARG A 320 21.71 9.53 -9.66
N GLU A 321 22.47 10.54 -9.32
CA GLU A 321 23.90 10.36 -9.35
C GLU A 321 24.00 9.18 -8.43
N GLU A 322 24.08 8.01 -9.03
CA GLU A 322 24.38 6.76 -8.37
C GLU A 322 25.44 7.18 -7.38
N LEU A 323 25.17 7.00 -6.08
CA LEU A 323 26.21 7.12 -5.09
C LEU A 323 27.36 6.45 -5.78
N PRO A 324 28.44 7.17 -6.13
CA PRO A 324 29.39 6.74 -7.14
C PRO A 324 29.71 5.31 -6.82
N GLU A 325 29.53 4.38 -7.78
CA GLU A 325 29.74 2.92 -7.59
C GLU A 325 31.12 2.63 -6.97
N LYS A 326 31.89 3.69 -6.77
CA LYS A 326 33.25 3.74 -6.25
C LYS A 326 33.35 4.90 -5.30
N ALA A 327 33.16 4.66 -4.00
CA ALA A 327 33.55 5.63 -3.00
C ALA A 327 35.04 5.92 -3.15
N GLY A 328 35.35 7.14 -3.49
CA GLY A 328 36.70 7.64 -3.49
C GLY A 328 37.29 7.67 -2.08
N LYS A 329 38.58 7.96 -1.99
CA LYS A 329 39.31 7.90 -0.75
C LYS A 329 38.90 8.93 0.31
N GLY A 330 38.16 9.99 -0.02
CA GLY A 330 37.75 11.05 0.91
C GLY A 330 36.26 11.41 0.80
N ILE A 331 35.70 12.06 1.84
CA ILE A 331 34.36 12.64 1.84
C ILE A 331 34.52 14.14 2.09
N THR A 332 34.14 14.98 1.11
CA THR A 332 34.26 16.44 1.20
C THR A 332 32.88 17.09 1.21
N LEU A 333 32.65 17.93 2.19
CA LEU A 333 31.50 18.83 2.26
C LEU A 333 31.93 20.17 1.64
N GLU A 334 31.20 20.66 0.66
CA GLU A 334 31.46 21.92 -0.04
C GLU A 334 30.28 22.87 0.14
N ASN A 335 30.46 23.93 0.94
CA ASN A 335 29.47 24.96 1.24
C ASN A 335 28.10 24.40 1.68
N VAL A 336 28.11 23.34 2.48
CA VAL A 336 26.91 22.61 2.90
C VAL A 336 26.09 23.42 3.88
N SER A 337 24.85 23.75 3.51
CA SER A 337 23.85 24.39 4.39
C SER A 337 22.64 23.48 4.55
N PHE A 338 22.17 23.32 5.78
CA PHE A 338 21.00 22.50 6.08
C PHE A 338 20.21 23.05 7.29
N SER A 339 18.88 22.98 7.20
CA SER A 339 17.96 23.38 8.28
C SER A 339 16.80 22.38 8.40
N TYR A 340 16.33 22.14 9.62
CA TYR A 340 15.04 21.50 9.85
C TYR A 340 13.95 22.58 9.88
N GLN A 341 13.11 22.60 8.84
CA GLN A 341 12.13 23.69 8.66
C GLN A 341 12.86 25.05 8.73
N ASP A 342 12.57 25.87 9.75
CA ASP A 342 13.19 27.19 9.94
C ASP A 342 14.37 27.21 10.94
N LYS A 343 14.81 26.03 11.41
CA LYS A 343 15.93 25.94 12.37
C LYS A 343 17.21 25.53 11.63
N PRO A 344 18.17 26.47 11.45
CA PRO A 344 19.44 26.15 10.80
C PRO A 344 20.26 25.21 11.71
N VAL A 345 20.90 24.21 11.08
CA VAL A 345 21.81 23.25 11.73
C VAL A 345 23.22 23.46 11.21
N PHE A 346 23.36 23.61 9.89
CA PHE A 346 24.64 23.89 9.23
C PHE A 346 24.50 25.09 8.30
N ASN A 347 25.55 25.91 8.23
CA ASN A 347 25.59 27.08 7.37
C ASN A 347 26.95 27.17 6.66
N GLN A 348 26.96 26.88 5.34
CA GLN A 348 28.13 26.93 4.46
C GLN A 348 29.35 26.14 4.98
N VAL A 349 29.09 24.95 5.54
CA VAL A 349 30.15 24.08 6.10
C VAL A 349 31.04 23.56 4.98
N ASN A 350 32.37 23.73 5.17
CA ASN A 350 33.42 23.18 4.32
C ASN A 350 34.32 22.30 5.17
N PHE A 351 34.34 20.99 4.88
CA PHE A 351 35.14 20.05 5.64
C PHE A 351 35.44 18.79 4.82
N THR A 352 36.64 18.20 5.02
CA THR A 352 37.03 16.95 4.37
C THR A 352 37.37 15.87 5.38
N PHE A 353 36.72 14.72 5.27
CA PHE A 353 37.11 13.50 5.93
C PHE A 353 38.16 12.80 5.08
N GLU A 354 39.37 12.80 5.56
CA GLU A 354 40.50 12.16 4.90
C GLU A 354 40.37 10.64 4.91
N PRO A 355 40.77 9.94 3.84
CA PRO A 355 40.75 8.48 3.81
C PRO A 355 41.72 7.89 4.85
N SER A 356 41.35 6.73 5.35
CA SER A 356 42.04 5.94 6.38
C SER A 356 41.94 6.48 7.81
N GLY A 357 41.74 5.55 8.74
CA GLY A 357 41.70 5.81 10.17
C GLY A 357 40.30 6.10 10.74
N ILE A 358 40.32 6.59 11.96
CA ILE A 358 39.10 6.82 12.75
C ILE A 358 38.94 8.32 12.95
N HIS A 359 37.74 8.80 12.57
CA HIS A 359 37.29 10.17 12.78
C HIS A 359 36.23 10.18 13.86
N PHE A 360 36.48 10.81 15.00
CA PHE A 360 35.48 10.97 16.05
C PHE A 360 34.72 12.28 15.86
N LEU A 361 33.41 12.20 15.75
CA LEU A 361 32.51 13.36 15.79
C LEU A 361 32.05 13.56 17.25
N VAL A 362 32.50 14.64 17.85
CA VAL A 362 32.16 15.00 19.22
C VAL A 362 31.37 16.31 19.28
N GLY A 363 30.65 16.51 20.37
CA GLY A 363 29.89 17.72 20.63
C GLY A 363 28.65 17.44 21.50
N PRO A 364 28.02 18.49 22.05
CA PRO A 364 26.84 18.34 22.89
C PRO A 364 25.67 17.71 22.16
N SER A 365 24.66 17.24 22.91
CA SER A 365 23.42 16.75 22.32
C SER A 365 22.74 17.88 21.55
N GLY A 366 22.27 17.58 20.34
CA GLY A 366 21.63 18.57 19.46
C GLY A 366 22.58 19.42 18.61
N SER A 367 23.90 19.18 18.63
CA SER A 367 24.89 19.91 17.79
C SER A 367 24.84 19.55 16.29
N GLY A 368 24.00 18.60 15.86
CA GLY A 368 23.89 18.22 14.46
C GLY A 368 24.68 16.97 14.05
N LYS A 369 25.31 16.22 14.98
CA LYS A 369 26.11 15.02 14.65
C LYS A 369 25.36 13.99 13.80
N SER A 370 24.18 13.56 14.25
CA SER A 370 23.36 12.61 13.49
C SER A 370 22.80 13.22 12.19
N THR A 371 22.59 14.55 12.16
CA THR A 371 22.23 15.26 10.93
C THR A 371 23.37 15.19 9.92
N LEU A 372 24.61 15.37 10.34
CA LEU A 372 25.79 15.25 9.49
C LEU A 372 25.92 13.83 8.92
N LEU A 373 25.73 12.80 9.77
CA LEU A 373 25.72 11.41 9.28
C LEU A 373 24.64 11.19 8.23
N ASN A 374 23.41 11.69 8.47
CA ASN A 374 22.30 11.55 7.53
C ASN A 374 22.53 12.32 6.20
N LEU A 375 23.20 13.45 6.24
CA LEU A 375 23.64 14.17 5.05
C LEU A 375 24.68 13.36 4.25
N ILE A 376 25.70 12.80 4.93
CA ILE A 376 26.71 11.94 4.29
C ILE A 376 26.07 10.67 3.70
N LEU A 377 25.11 10.07 4.38
CA LEU A 377 24.35 8.90 3.90
C LEU A 377 23.40 9.23 2.75
N GLY A 378 23.20 10.52 2.41
CA GLY A 378 22.24 10.96 1.43
C GLY A 378 20.77 10.72 1.84
N VAL A 379 20.51 10.49 3.14
CA VAL A 379 19.16 10.46 3.71
C VAL A 379 18.57 11.85 3.64
N TYR A 380 19.37 12.88 3.99
CA TYR A 380 19.02 14.28 3.82
C TYR A 380 19.78 14.90 2.64
N VAL A 381 19.13 15.83 1.96
CA VAL A 381 19.74 16.61 0.88
C VAL A 381 20.07 18.00 1.43
N PRO A 382 21.31 18.51 1.30
CA PRO A 382 21.63 19.87 1.72
C PRO A 382 20.82 20.89 0.89
N HIS A 383 20.40 22.00 1.51
CA HIS A 383 19.69 23.08 0.82
C HIS A 383 20.63 23.85 -0.13
N GLU A 384 21.90 23.99 0.28
CA GLU A 384 22.95 24.61 -0.50
C GLU A 384 24.23 23.78 -0.36
N GLY A 385 25.09 23.84 -1.37
CA GLY A 385 26.34 23.09 -1.43
C GLY A 385 26.15 21.65 -1.84
N GLN A 386 27.19 20.85 -1.69
CA GLN A 386 27.21 19.44 -2.08
C GLN A 386 28.16 18.61 -1.20
N ILE A 387 27.94 17.30 -1.20
CA ILE A 387 28.84 16.33 -0.56
C ILE A 387 29.47 15.50 -1.66
N VAL A 388 30.78 15.60 -1.80
CA VAL A 388 31.57 14.97 -2.85
C VAL A 388 32.33 13.78 -2.28
N PHE A 389 32.30 12.66 -2.99
CA PHE A 389 33.11 11.48 -2.72
C PHE A 389 34.23 11.43 -3.76
N ASP A 390 35.49 11.55 -3.34
CA ASP A 390 36.63 11.53 -4.25
C ASP A 390 36.73 10.18 -4.97
N GLN A 391 36.88 10.20 -6.28
CA GLN A 391 36.98 8.99 -7.10
C GLN A 391 38.34 8.32 -6.97
N ALA A 392 38.40 7.06 -6.62
CA ALA A 392 39.61 6.25 -6.78
C ALA A 392 39.34 4.79 -7.14
N SER A 393 39.89 4.42 -8.30
CA SER A 393 40.28 3.10 -8.85
C SER A 393 39.32 1.92 -8.80
N ASP A 394 39.19 1.38 -9.92
CA ASP A 394 38.69 0.17 -10.65
C ASP A 394 38.40 -1.16 -9.90
N LYS A 395 38.35 -1.30 -8.58
CA LYS A 395 38.30 -2.62 -7.95
C LYS A 395 37.25 -2.90 -6.87
N LEU A 396 36.38 -1.98 -6.49
CA LEU A 396 35.40 -2.21 -5.42
C LEU A 396 33.96 -1.86 -5.87
N GLY A 397 33.35 -2.80 -6.56
CA GLY A 397 31.90 -2.78 -6.88
C GLY A 397 31.04 -3.20 -5.69
N GLN A 398 31.15 -2.55 -4.53
CA GLN A 398 30.33 -2.83 -3.34
C GLN A 398 29.92 -1.53 -2.67
N GLU A 399 28.80 -1.55 -1.92
CA GLU A 399 28.18 -0.38 -1.29
C GLU A 399 29.18 0.57 -0.66
N ALA A 400 29.08 1.83 -1.01
CA ALA A 400 30.08 2.84 -0.68
C ALA A 400 30.18 3.11 0.82
N ILE A 401 29.08 2.96 1.60
CA ILE A 401 29.01 3.32 3.02
C ILE A 401 28.26 2.27 3.82
N GLY A 402 28.89 1.77 4.90
CA GLY A 402 28.24 0.98 5.94
C GLY A 402 27.73 1.89 7.06
N TYR A 403 26.55 1.60 7.61
CA TYR A 403 25.96 2.41 8.67
C TYR A 403 25.45 1.59 9.85
N VAL A 404 25.78 2.03 11.04
CA VAL A 404 25.26 1.49 12.31
C VAL A 404 24.51 2.61 13.03
N PRO A 405 23.17 2.58 13.02
CA PRO A 405 22.36 3.60 13.70
C PRO A 405 22.47 3.50 15.22
N GLN A 406 22.11 4.57 15.92
CA GLN A 406 22.05 4.59 17.39
C GLN A 406 21.15 3.48 17.94
N LYS A 407 20.04 3.14 17.26
CA LYS A 407 19.18 2.00 17.57
C LYS A 407 19.23 0.98 16.46
N VAL A 408 19.98 -0.10 16.66
CA VAL A 408 20.07 -1.21 15.70
C VAL A 408 18.77 -2.00 15.72
N THR A 409 18.23 -2.28 14.55
CA THR A 409 17.04 -3.12 14.35
C THR A 409 17.35 -4.30 13.46
N PHE A 410 16.70 -5.43 13.72
CA PHE A 410 16.76 -6.63 12.92
C PHE A 410 15.36 -7.06 12.46
N PHE A 411 15.30 -7.69 11.30
CA PHE A 411 14.10 -8.33 10.81
C PHE A 411 13.84 -9.64 11.55
N ASN A 412 12.60 -10.07 11.59
CA ASN A 412 12.20 -11.38 12.13
C ASN A 412 12.56 -12.51 11.15
N THR A 413 13.86 -12.68 10.91
CA THR A 413 14.48 -13.68 10.03
C THR A 413 15.73 -14.24 10.70
N SER A 414 16.45 -15.16 10.04
CA SER A 414 17.70 -15.71 10.58
C SER A 414 18.75 -14.62 10.83
N LEU A 415 19.65 -14.84 11.79
CA LEU A 415 20.80 -13.93 12.02
C LEU A 415 21.65 -13.81 10.76
N ARG A 416 21.85 -14.91 10.02
CA ARG A 416 22.53 -14.91 8.71
C ARG A 416 21.90 -13.90 7.76
N SER A 417 20.58 -13.97 7.57
CA SER A 417 19.85 -13.04 6.69
C SER A 417 19.97 -11.59 7.15
N ASN A 418 19.94 -11.35 8.46
CA ASN A 418 20.11 -10.02 9.04
C ASN A 418 21.52 -9.46 8.88
N LEU A 419 22.54 -10.29 8.96
CA LEU A 419 23.94 -9.89 8.78
C LEU A 419 24.26 -9.63 7.31
N LEU A 420 23.78 -10.47 6.41
CA LEU A 420 24.15 -10.43 5.00
C LEU A 420 23.27 -9.54 4.15
N MET A 421 21.98 -9.38 4.48
CA MET A 421 21.00 -8.59 3.72
C MET A 421 21.03 -8.89 2.20
N GLY A 422 21.11 -10.19 1.85
CA GLY A 422 21.14 -10.66 0.46
C GLY A 422 22.53 -10.72 -0.19
N ARG A 423 23.60 -10.34 0.52
CA ARG A 423 25.00 -10.47 0.03
C ARG A 423 25.49 -11.91 0.18
N THR A 424 26.48 -12.25 -0.64
CA THR A 424 27.16 -13.56 -0.56
C THR A 424 28.50 -13.40 0.15
N VAL A 425 28.59 -13.91 1.38
CA VAL A 425 29.80 -13.89 2.21
C VAL A 425 30.01 -15.28 2.77
N SER A 426 31.24 -15.77 2.85
CA SER A 426 31.56 -17.08 3.38
C SER A 426 31.35 -17.15 4.90
N ASP A 427 31.00 -18.34 5.41
CA ASP A 427 30.82 -18.55 6.85
C ASP A 427 32.11 -18.26 7.63
N GLN A 428 33.27 -18.51 7.05
CA GLN A 428 34.57 -18.18 7.63
C GLN A 428 34.75 -16.68 7.83
N GLN A 429 34.30 -15.85 6.88
CA GLN A 429 34.35 -14.39 7.02
C GLN A 429 33.37 -13.90 8.08
N ILE A 430 32.18 -14.47 8.14
CA ILE A 430 31.19 -14.15 9.18
C ILE A 430 31.76 -14.48 10.56
N GLU A 431 32.32 -15.68 10.71
CA GLU A 431 32.98 -16.13 11.94
C GLU A 431 34.12 -15.20 12.34
N ALA A 432 35.03 -14.87 11.43
CA ALA A 432 36.16 -13.99 11.70
C ALA A 432 35.71 -12.61 12.23
N VAL A 433 34.74 -11.97 11.56
CA VAL A 433 34.20 -10.67 11.98
C VAL A 433 33.48 -10.78 13.33
N CYS A 434 32.66 -11.80 13.51
CA CYS A 434 31.90 -11.98 14.76
C CYS A 434 32.83 -12.35 15.94
N THR A 435 33.94 -13.07 15.70
CA THR A 435 34.98 -13.36 16.71
C THR A 435 35.72 -12.10 17.11
N ALA A 436 36.14 -11.27 16.15
CA ALA A 436 36.82 -10.00 16.44
C ALA A 436 35.94 -9.04 17.26
N LEU A 437 34.62 -9.13 17.10
CA LEU A 437 33.63 -8.35 17.87
C LEU A 437 33.18 -9.06 19.16
N ASN A 438 33.82 -10.16 19.59
CA ASN A 438 33.48 -10.94 20.78
C ASN A 438 31.97 -11.34 20.83
N ILE A 439 31.40 -11.76 19.71
CA ILE A 439 29.98 -12.16 19.62
C ILE A 439 29.78 -13.59 19.06
N TRP A 440 30.84 -14.21 18.51
CA TRP A 440 30.75 -15.52 17.87
C TRP A 440 30.33 -16.63 18.82
N GLU A 441 30.86 -16.68 20.03
CA GLU A 441 30.49 -17.67 21.04
C GLU A 441 29.00 -17.61 21.40
N VAL A 442 28.46 -16.40 21.45
CA VAL A 442 27.01 -16.21 21.68
C VAL A 442 26.21 -16.83 20.52
N ILE A 443 26.65 -16.62 19.27
CA ILE A 443 25.97 -17.20 18.09
C ILE A 443 26.06 -18.73 18.11
N GLN A 444 27.21 -19.30 18.48
CA GLN A 444 27.40 -20.76 18.57
C GLN A 444 26.50 -21.42 19.62
N GLN A 445 26.21 -20.72 20.72
CA GLN A 445 25.31 -21.21 21.78
C GLN A 445 23.82 -21.16 21.40
N LEU A 446 23.47 -20.52 20.31
CA LEU A 446 22.08 -20.47 19.84
C LEU A 446 21.64 -21.80 19.24
N PRO A 447 20.34 -22.16 19.33
CA PRO A 447 19.82 -23.47 18.91
C PRO A 447 20.16 -23.87 17.47
N LYS A 448 20.26 -22.90 16.56
CA LYS A 448 20.57 -23.09 15.13
C LYS A 448 21.73 -22.20 14.67
N GLY A 449 22.57 -21.71 15.58
CA GLY A 449 23.68 -20.80 15.27
C GLY A 449 23.23 -19.59 14.46
N LEU A 450 23.88 -19.35 13.32
CA LEU A 450 23.52 -18.26 12.37
C LEU A 450 22.10 -18.38 11.79
N ASP A 451 21.52 -19.56 11.74
CA ASP A 451 20.20 -19.79 11.16
C ASP A 451 19.07 -19.67 12.20
N THR A 452 19.40 -19.27 13.44
CA THR A 452 18.43 -18.95 14.48
C THR A 452 17.63 -17.69 14.11
N VAL A 453 16.31 -17.74 14.26
CA VAL A 453 15.40 -16.63 13.92
C VAL A 453 15.36 -15.61 15.05
N TYR A 454 15.67 -14.35 14.72
CA TYR A 454 15.61 -13.25 15.66
C TYR A 454 14.15 -12.88 16.00
N GLY A 455 13.87 -12.64 17.27
CA GLY A 455 12.55 -12.22 17.76
C GLY A 455 11.64 -13.38 18.17
N GLU A 456 11.74 -14.54 17.56
CA GLU A 456 10.97 -15.74 17.90
C GLU A 456 11.77 -16.69 18.81
N ASP A 457 12.93 -17.14 18.32
CA ASP A 457 13.75 -18.16 18.97
C ASP A 457 14.68 -17.57 20.06
N ILE A 458 15.02 -16.27 19.95
CA ILE A 458 16.05 -15.65 20.82
C ILE A 458 15.71 -14.20 21.21
N LYS A 459 16.19 -13.86 22.41
CA LYS A 459 16.31 -12.49 22.90
C LYS A 459 17.78 -12.18 23.15
N LEU A 460 18.35 -11.25 22.39
CA LEU A 460 19.71 -10.77 22.56
C LEU A 460 19.72 -9.52 23.44
N SER A 461 20.80 -9.30 24.17
CA SER A 461 21.02 -8.04 24.90
C SER A 461 21.26 -6.88 23.93
N ASN A 462 21.03 -5.63 24.38
CA ASN A 462 21.30 -4.45 23.55
C ASN A 462 22.76 -4.41 23.06
N GLY A 463 23.72 -4.76 23.92
CA GLY A 463 25.12 -4.85 23.54
C GLY A 463 25.41 -5.92 22.48
N GLN A 464 24.75 -7.09 22.55
CA GLN A 464 24.87 -8.13 21.54
C GLN A 464 24.27 -7.67 20.20
N ILE A 465 23.07 -7.04 20.23
CA ILE A 465 22.42 -6.47 19.05
C ILE A 465 23.32 -5.41 18.40
N ARG A 466 23.96 -4.56 19.20
CA ARG A 466 24.86 -3.51 18.69
C ARG A 466 26.08 -4.10 18.01
N ARG A 467 26.76 -5.09 18.63
CA ARG A 467 27.91 -5.76 18.01
C ARG A 467 27.54 -6.49 16.72
N LEU A 468 26.37 -7.12 16.65
CA LEU A 468 25.85 -7.69 15.42
C LEU A 468 25.52 -6.61 14.36
N GLY A 469 25.07 -5.42 14.78
CA GLY A 469 24.91 -4.27 13.88
C GLY A 469 26.23 -3.82 13.26
N VAL A 470 27.30 -3.78 14.06
CA VAL A 470 28.66 -3.49 13.56
C VAL A 470 29.14 -4.61 12.63
N ALA A 471 28.94 -5.89 12.99
CA ALA A 471 29.25 -7.03 12.12
C ALA A 471 28.58 -6.90 10.75
N ARG A 472 27.29 -6.54 10.72
CA ARG A 472 26.54 -6.30 9.49
C ARG A 472 27.17 -5.20 8.63
N ALA A 473 27.61 -4.09 9.25
CA ALA A 473 28.24 -2.99 8.52
C ALA A 473 29.63 -3.40 7.99
N LEU A 474 30.43 -4.14 8.75
CA LEU A 474 31.73 -4.67 8.28
C LEU A 474 31.57 -5.70 7.16
N LEU A 475 30.59 -6.60 7.26
CA LEU A 475 30.28 -7.61 6.24
C LEU A 475 29.68 -7.02 4.97
N SER A 476 29.32 -5.72 4.97
CA SER A 476 28.87 -5.04 3.75
C SER A 476 30.00 -4.84 2.72
N GLY A 477 31.25 -4.88 3.16
CA GLY A 477 32.42 -4.58 2.34
C GLY A 477 32.61 -3.10 2.02
N ALA A 478 31.84 -2.22 2.70
CA ALA A 478 31.93 -0.78 2.53
C ALA A 478 33.29 -0.25 3.01
N TYR A 479 33.86 0.70 2.26
CA TYR A 479 35.11 1.35 2.68
C TYR A 479 34.90 2.32 3.86
N TRP A 480 33.86 3.14 3.80
CA TRP A 480 33.45 4.03 4.89
C TRP A 480 32.39 3.37 5.77
N ILE A 481 32.61 3.37 7.08
CA ILE A 481 31.67 2.87 8.07
C ILE A 481 31.34 3.97 9.05
N LEU A 482 30.08 4.35 9.08
CA LEU A 482 29.52 5.36 9.96
C LEU A 482 28.87 4.70 11.17
N LEU A 483 29.27 5.08 12.36
CA LEU A 483 28.83 4.50 13.63
C LEU A 483 28.22 5.59 14.50
N ASP A 484 26.92 5.51 14.77
CA ASP A 484 26.22 6.46 15.64
C ASP A 484 26.11 5.91 17.06
N GLU A 485 26.94 6.45 17.97
CA GLU A 485 27.06 6.04 19.38
C GLU A 485 27.30 4.52 19.59
N PRO A 486 28.29 3.89 18.92
CA PRO A 486 28.45 2.44 18.95
C PRO A 486 28.80 1.88 20.32
N PHE A 487 29.27 2.70 21.27
CA PHE A 487 29.71 2.30 22.61
C PHE A 487 28.59 2.31 23.65
N SER A 488 27.44 2.93 23.34
CA SER A 488 26.30 2.91 24.25
C SER A 488 25.82 1.47 24.47
N ASP A 489 25.37 1.13 25.66
CA ASP A 489 24.95 -0.21 26.08
C ASP A 489 26.04 -1.31 26.06
N LEU A 490 27.31 -0.96 25.86
CA LEU A 490 28.45 -1.87 26.00
C LEU A 490 29.18 -1.63 27.33
N ASP A 491 29.58 -2.72 27.99
CA ASP A 491 30.53 -2.65 29.11
C ASP A 491 31.94 -2.28 28.61
N ARG A 492 32.83 -1.89 29.51
CA ARG A 492 34.18 -1.43 29.18
C ARG A 492 35.00 -2.47 28.41
N GLU A 493 34.83 -3.74 28.72
CA GLU A 493 35.55 -4.83 28.06
C GLU A 493 35.12 -4.94 26.59
N ASN A 494 33.82 -4.98 26.34
CA ASN A 494 33.26 -5.03 24.96
C ASN A 494 33.52 -3.74 24.18
N GLN A 495 33.56 -2.56 24.83
CA GLN A 495 34.03 -1.33 24.20
C GLN A 495 35.50 -1.46 23.73
N GLY A 496 36.36 -2.07 24.57
CA GLY A 496 37.75 -2.36 24.23
C GLY A 496 37.89 -3.29 23.03
N TYR A 497 37.15 -4.41 23.02
CA TYR A 497 37.12 -5.33 21.85
C TYR A 497 36.70 -4.62 20.59
N LEU A 498 35.62 -3.84 20.65
CA LEU A 498 35.13 -3.09 19.47
C LEU A 498 36.20 -2.12 18.96
N MET A 499 36.80 -1.32 19.83
CA MET A 499 37.85 -0.35 19.42
C MET A 499 39.09 -1.03 18.85
N THR A 500 39.54 -2.14 19.46
CA THR A 500 40.67 -2.90 18.94
C THR A 500 40.36 -3.44 17.52
N CYS A 501 39.19 -4.03 17.33
CA CYS A 501 38.74 -4.51 16.04
C CYS A 501 38.75 -3.37 14.99
N LEU A 502 38.15 -2.20 15.31
CA LEU A 502 38.10 -1.09 14.35
C LEU A 502 39.47 -0.53 13.99
N ARG A 503 40.43 -0.52 14.93
CA ARG A 503 41.81 -0.05 14.71
C ARG A 503 42.68 -1.02 13.90
N GLU A 504 42.40 -2.32 13.96
CA GLU A 504 43.07 -3.34 13.16
C GLU A 504 42.64 -3.36 11.70
N LEU A 505 41.44 -2.87 11.42
CA LEU A 505 40.84 -2.86 10.07
C LEU A 505 41.37 -1.66 9.25
N ARG A 506 42.60 -1.79 8.70
CA ARG A 506 43.27 -0.73 7.92
C ARG A 506 42.65 -0.44 6.55
N ASP A 507 41.87 -1.36 6.05
CA ASP A 507 41.20 -1.24 4.75
C ASP A 507 39.87 -0.48 4.82
N HIS A 508 39.49 0.01 5.99
CA HIS A 508 38.28 0.77 6.25
C HIS A 508 38.60 2.15 6.85
N SER A 509 37.68 3.08 6.64
CA SER A 509 37.64 4.39 7.30
C SER A 509 36.38 4.50 8.14
N PHE A 510 36.51 5.06 9.32
CA PHE A 510 35.41 5.11 10.29
C PHE A 510 35.07 6.56 10.64
N ILE A 511 33.77 6.86 10.69
CA ILE A 511 33.23 8.08 11.30
C ILE A 511 32.40 7.64 12.50
N ILE A 512 32.85 7.98 13.71
CA ILE A 512 32.27 7.54 14.97
C ILE A 512 31.69 8.74 15.72
N VAL A 513 30.39 8.76 15.89
CA VAL A 513 29.74 9.71 16.79
C VAL A 513 29.83 9.17 18.21
N THR A 514 30.35 9.97 19.13
CA THR A 514 30.43 9.60 20.56
C THR A 514 30.29 10.81 21.48
N HIS A 515 29.76 10.56 22.66
CA HIS A 515 29.71 11.53 23.77
C HIS A 515 30.82 11.30 24.79
N THR A 516 31.55 10.17 24.70
CA THR A 516 32.62 9.80 25.62
C THR A 516 33.97 9.96 24.95
N SER A 517 34.92 10.58 25.66
CA SER A 517 36.30 10.76 25.23
C SER A 517 37.22 9.59 25.59
N ASP A 518 36.74 8.64 26.41
CA ASP A 518 37.55 7.56 26.98
C ASP A 518 38.19 6.62 25.94
N MET A 519 37.60 6.54 24.73
CA MET A 519 38.08 5.68 23.64
C MET A 519 38.98 6.41 22.64
N ILE A 520 39.12 7.73 22.76
CA ILE A 520 39.89 8.58 21.85
C ILE A 520 41.36 8.51 22.21
N GLN A 521 42.22 8.26 21.23
CA GLN A 521 43.69 8.28 21.41
C GLN A 521 44.30 9.50 20.73
N ALA A 522 45.55 9.82 21.12
CA ALA A 522 46.25 11.00 20.60
C ALA A 522 46.42 11.06 19.08
N ASN A 523 46.38 9.91 18.42
CA ASN A 523 46.50 9.80 16.94
C ASN A 523 45.15 9.80 16.21
N ASP A 524 44.01 9.79 16.93
CA ASP A 524 42.70 9.81 16.34
C ASP A 524 42.33 11.25 15.90
N ARG A 525 41.59 11.37 14.83
CA ARG A 525 41.08 12.67 14.35
C ARG A 525 39.79 13.01 15.07
N VAL A 526 39.81 14.08 15.84
CA VAL A 526 38.63 14.56 16.59
C VAL A 526 38.05 15.81 15.92
N ILE A 527 36.77 15.78 15.64
CA ILE A 527 36.05 16.86 14.95
C ILE A 527 34.91 17.31 15.88
N GLU A 528 34.96 18.57 16.30
CA GLU A 528 33.89 19.20 17.06
C GLU A 528 32.84 19.76 16.10
N VAL A 529 31.65 19.20 16.10
CA VAL A 529 30.59 19.60 15.16
C VAL A 529 30.13 21.06 15.35
N GLN A 530 30.33 21.65 16.54
CA GLN A 530 30.03 23.07 16.79
C GLN A 530 31.05 24.03 16.11
N SER A 531 32.19 23.53 15.70
CA SER A 531 33.22 24.33 15.02
C SER A 531 33.13 24.24 13.50
N LEU A 532 32.23 23.44 12.99
CA LEU A 532 31.89 23.36 11.57
C LEU A 532 30.80 24.37 11.22
#